data_2c96b1b0af45eac96d19c3b4027426fe
#
_entry.id   2c96b1b0af45eac96d19c3b4027426fe
#
_cell.length_a   1.000
_cell.length_b   1.000
_cell.length_c   1.000
_cell.angle_alpha   90.00
_cell.angle_beta   90.00
_cell.angle_gamma   90.00
#
_symmetry.space_group_name_H-M   'P 1'
#
loop_
_entity.id
_entity.type
_entity.pdbx_description
1 polymer ?
#
loop_
_entity_poly.entity_id
_entity_poly.type
_entity_poly.pdbx_seq_one_letter_code
_entity_poly.pdbx_strand_id
1 'polypeptide(L)'
;YIMKQAKKAGIKKRIIHAHNNQLMHTGKKRKFYELVHNYWKNNIDRYATDYWACSELAGEFFYKKSILESDNYRIINNAIEVKKYCRNTKIRDKVRTELGIGNNDIVVGHIGRFQYQKNHELLIDIYNSFYKKHPDSRLLLVGQGVEEAAIKDKVNKLKLEENVMFLGIRSDVNEIMQAMDVFVLPSRFEGLGIVLIEAQAAGLPCVTSKNVVPDIVNVTGNVEFVGLDEPVDRWVEAIEAQMNKAVDYEQSSIKVSQAGYDIEVEGDKFKHFIED
;
A
#
# COMPACT_ATOMS: atom_id res chain seq x y z
N TYR A 1 19.08 16.26 10.90
CA TYR A 1 20.44 16.70 10.52
C TYR A 1 20.42 17.41 9.16
N ILE A 2 19.89 16.78 8.10
CA ILE A 2 19.87 17.31 6.71
C ILE A 2 19.25 18.71 6.65
N MET A 3 18.06 18.92 7.19
CA MET A 3 17.36 20.23 7.19
C MET A 3 18.17 21.33 7.88
N LYS A 4 18.90 21.00 8.97
CA LYS A 4 19.79 21.94 9.64
C LYS A 4 20.96 22.36 8.76
N GLN A 5 21.54 21.43 7.99
CA GLN A 5 22.63 21.75 7.06
C GLN A 5 22.13 22.55 5.85
N ALA A 6 20.96 22.19 5.30
CA ALA A 6 20.33 22.93 4.22
C ALA A 6 20.05 24.39 4.61
N LYS A 7 19.56 24.62 5.84
CA LYS A 7 19.37 25.96 6.38
C LYS A 7 20.71 26.73 6.51
N LYS A 8 21.77 26.07 7.00
CA LYS A 8 23.11 26.69 7.11
C LYS A 8 23.71 27.01 5.73
N ALA A 9 23.43 26.20 4.74
CA ALA A 9 23.86 26.43 3.35
C ALA A 9 23.04 27.48 2.61
N GLY A 10 22.09 28.15 3.28
CA GLY A 10 21.27 29.20 2.68
C GLY A 10 20.15 28.73 1.75
N ILE A 11 19.85 27.41 1.72
CA ILE A 11 18.75 26.89 0.90
C ILE A 11 17.44 27.48 1.41
N LYS A 12 16.76 28.23 0.55
CA LYS A 12 15.55 28.97 0.91
C LYS A 12 14.35 28.04 1.11
N LYS A 13 14.02 27.17 0.15
CA LYS A 13 12.89 26.22 0.21
C LYS A 13 13.37 24.88 0.77
N ARG A 14 12.81 24.44 1.90
CA ARG A 14 13.22 23.21 2.61
C ARG A 14 11.99 22.43 3.00
N ILE A 15 11.66 21.44 2.18
CA ILE A 15 10.44 20.66 2.24
C ILE A 15 10.67 19.37 3.05
N ILE A 16 9.76 19.03 3.95
CA ILE A 16 9.69 17.70 4.58
C ILE A 16 8.40 17.04 4.15
N HIS A 17 8.50 15.79 3.72
CA HIS A 17 7.36 14.99 3.29
C HIS A 17 7.19 13.76 4.19
N ALA A 18 6.06 13.67 4.90
CA ALA A 18 5.69 12.58 5.80
C ALA A 18 4.94 11.48 5.04
N HIS A 19 5.41 10.21 5.19
CA HIS A 19 4.87 9.06 4.48
C HIS A 19 4.32 7.95 5.38
N ASN A 20 4.45 8.08 6.70
CA ASN A 20 3.99 7.07 7.67
C ASN A 20 3.14 7.72 8.76
N ASN A 21 2.23 6.94 9.35
CA ASN A 21 1.39 7.35 10.46
C ASN A 21 1.76 6.70 11.81
N GLN A 22 2.85 5.91 11.85
CA GLN A 22 3.34 5.24 13.06
C GLN A 22 4.86 5.07 13.03
N LEU A 23 5.45 4.83 14.22
CA LEU A 23 6.83 4.39 14.34
C LEU A 23 6.97 2.92 13.95
N MET A 24 7.95 2.61 13.10
CA MET A 24 8.24 1.24 12.64
C MET A 24 8.92 0.36 13.70
N HIS A 25 9.26 0.91 14.86
CA HIS A 25 10.00 0.21 15.91
C HIS A 25 9.05 -0.37 16.97
N THR A 26 9.30 -1.62 17.36
CA THR A 26 8.58 -2.35 18.41
C THR A 26 9.49 -2.63 19.61
N GLY A 27 8.92 -3.07 20.74
CA GLY A 27 9.66 -3.47 21.92
C GLY A 27 10.33 -2.31 22.68
N LYS A 28 11.42 -2.62 23.44
CA LYS A 28 12.09 -1.67 24.35
C LYS A 28 12.62 -0.40 23.68
N LYS A 29 12.97 -0.47 22.40
CA LYS A 29 13.47 0.68 21.61
C LYS A 29 12.36 1.68 21.26
N ARG A 30 11.10 1.29 21.26
CA ARG A 30 9.96 2.13 20.89
C ARG A 30 9.91 3.42 21.69
N LYS A 31 10.04 3.34 23.02
CA LYS A 31 10.02 4.54 23.89
C LYS A 31 11.09 5.56 23.55
N PHE A 32 12.30 5.11 23.20
CA PHE A 32 13.39 6.02 22.77
C PHE A 32 13.02 6.72 21.46
N TYR A 33 12.53 5.99 20.47
CA TYR A 33 12.12 6.58 19.20
C TYR A 33 10.90 7.51 19.34
N GLU A 34 9.99 7.22 20.25
CA GLU A 34 8.87 8.13 20.60
C GLU A 34 9.37 9.46 21.17
N LEU A 35 10.36 9.44 22.05
CA LEU A 35 10.98 10.67 22.58
C LEU A 35 11.66 11.47 21.48
N VAL A 36 12.42 10.82 20.60
CA VAL A 36 13.09 11.46 19.47
C VAL A 36 12.04 12.04 18.50
N HIS A 37 11.01 11.28 18.20
CA HIS A 37 9.91 11.71 17.33
C HIS A 37 9.20 12.95 17.90
N ASN A 38 8.80 12.91 19.18
CA ASN A 38 8.12 14.01 19.83
C ASN A 38 9.00 15.28 19.91
N TYR A 39 10.29 15.11 20.13
CA TYR A 39 11.23 16.22 20.07
C TYR A 39 11.24 16.88 18.69
N TRP A 40 11.36 16.08 17.62
CA TRP A 40 11.39 16.63 16.26
C TRP A 40 10.03 17.14 15.81
N LYS A 41 8.92 16.49 16.14
CA LYS A 41 7.55 16.96 15.88
C LYS A 41 7.34 18.40 16.38
N ASN A 42 7.93 18.73 17.54
CA ASN A 42 7.81 20.06 18.17
C ASN A 42 8.86 21.09 17.70
N ASN A 43 9.92 20.66 17.01
CA ASN A 43 11.04 21.55 16.67
C ASN A 43 11.37 21.60 15.18
N ILE A 44 10.63 20.90 14.33
CA ILE A 44 10.94 20.78 12.89
C ILE A 44 10.78 22.13 12.16
N ASP A 45 9.88 22.98 12.62
CA ASP A 45 9.64 24.34 12.12
C ASP A 45 10.86 25.27 12.25
N ARG A 46 11.83 24.94 13.07
CA ARG A 46 13.10 25.67 13.12
C ARG A 46 13.96 25.51 11.85
N TYR A 47 13.72 24.45 11.08
CA TYR A 47 14.59 24.06 9.98
C TYR A 47 13.87 23.92 8.63
N ALA A 48 12.65 23.41 8.60
CA ALA A 48 11.84 23.30 7.40
C ALA A 48 11.07 24.60 7.12
N THR A 49 10.73 24.83 5.86
CA THR A 49 9.88 25.94 5.40
C THR A 49 8.52 25.46 4.96
N ASP A 50 8.46 24.21 4.46
CA ASP A 50 7.25 23.62 3.92
C ASP A 50 7.06 22.19 4.45
N TYR A 51 5.83 21.80 4.67
CA TYR A 51 5.45 20.57 5.36
C TYR A 51 4.44 19.81 4.52
N TRP A 52 4.83 18.66 4.03
CA TRP A 52 3.98 17.84 3.20
C TRP A 52 3.69 16.51 3.87
N ALA A 53 2.52 15.94 3.57
CA ALA A 53 2.15 14.61 4.00
C ALA A 53 1.42 13.87 2.87
N CYS A 54 1.58 12.56 2.80
CA CYS A 54 0.87 11.73 1.82
C CYS A 54 -0.58 11.43 2.24
N SER A 55 -0.98 11.79 3.46
CA SER A 55 -2.34 11.69 4.00
C SER A 55 -2.47 12.53 5.26
N GLU A 56 -3.71 12.82 5.68
CA GLU A 56 -3.97 13.52 6.93
C GLU A 56 -3.37 12.79 8.13
N LEU A 57 -3.54 11.46 8.22
CA LEU A 57 -2.97 10.63 9.28
C LEU A 57 -1.44 10.73 9.35
N ALA A 58 -0.75 10.78 8.20
CA ALA A 58 0.69 10.96 8.16
C ALA A 58 1.09 12.37 8.65
N GLY A 59 0.32 13.39 8.27
CA GLY A 59 0.50 14.75 8.74
C GLY A 59 0.32 14.89 10.24
N GLU A 60 -0.78 14.40 10.77
CA GLU A 60 -1.09 14.42 12.23
C GLU A 60 -0.04 13.69 13.05
N PHE A 61 0.50 12.60 12.53
CA PHE A 61 1.57 11.89 13.18
C PHE A 61 2.86 12.70 13.24
N PHE A 62 3.30 13.29 12.11
CA PHE A 62 4.60 13.95 12.01
C PHE A 62 4.63 15.41 12.46
N TYR A 63 3.51 16.16 12.38
CA TYR A 63 3.49 17.58 12.59
C TYR A 63 2.63 17.99 13.76
N LYS A 64 3.01 19.08 14.44
CA LYS A 64 2.18 19.71 15.47
C LYS A 64 1.00 20.46 14.83
N LYS A 65 -0.08 20.66 15.57
CA LYS A 65 -1.31 21.29 15.12
C LYS A 65 -1.09 22.63 14.41
N SER A 66 -0.22 23.50 14.95
CA SER A 66 0.09 24.80 14.35
C SER A 66 0.75 24.73 12.96
N ILE A 67 1.37 23.58 12.61
CA ILE A 67 1.89 23.32 11.26
C ILE A 67 0.75 22.88 10.35
N LEU A 68 -0.10 21.97 10.82
CA LEU A 68 -1.25 21.46 10.05
C LEU A 68 -2.23 22.57 9.65
N GLU A 69 -2.31 23.64 10.45
CA GLU A 69 -3.15 24.82 10.22
C GLU A 69 -2.44 25.94 9.45
N SER A 70 -1.18 25.75 9.02
CA SER A 70 -0.39 26.77 8.32
C SER A 70 -0.54 26.68 6.80
N ASP A 71 -0.36 27.82 6.12
CA ASP A 71 -0.38 27.91 4.65
C ASP A 71 0.74 27.10 3.97
N ASN A 72 1.78 26.73 4.74
CA ASN A 72 2.92 25.93 4.26
C ASN A 72 2.72 24.42 4.44
N TYR A 73 1.56 23.98 4.97
CA TYR A 73 1.20 22.55 5.03
C TYR A 73 0.35 22.16 3.83
N ARG A 74 0.68 21.02 3.23
CA ARG A 74 -0.04 20.47 2.07
C ARG A 74 -0.13 18.95 2.15
N ILE A 75 -1.27 18.42 1.73
CA ILE A 75 -1.39 17.00 1.38
C ILE A 75 -0.93 16.87 -0.07
N ILE A 76 0.10 16.06 -0.28
CA ILE A 76 0.64 15.73 -1.61
C ILE A 76 0.51 14.22 -1.77
N ASN A 77 -0.40 13.80 -2.60
CA ASN A 77 -0.62 12.38 -2.85
C ASN A 77 0.63 11.72 -3.43
N ASN A 78 0.90 10.50 -3.00
CA ASN A 78 1.89 9.66 -3.67
C ASN A 78 1.30 9.22 -5.01
N ALA A 79 1.78 9.83 -6.09
CA ALA A 79 1.30 9.54 -7.42
C ALA A 79 2.01 8.34 -8.05
N ILE A 80 1.31 7.65 -8.96
CA ILE A 80 1.78 6.50 -9.72
C ILE A 80 1.65 6.78 -11.23
N GLU A 81 2.37 6.02 -12.05
CA GLU A 81 2.17 6.05 -13.50
C GLU A 81 0.92 5.22 -13.85
N VAL A 82 -0.29 5.81 -13.71
CA VAL A 82 -1.58 5.12 -13.86
C VAL A 82 -1.64 4.30 -15.17
N LYS A 83 -1.14 4.82 -16.27
CA LYS A 83 -1.12 4.15 -17.58
C LYS A 83 -0.45 2.78 -17.55
N LYS A 84 0.57 2.57 -16.71
CA LYS A 84 1.27 1.27 -16.59
C LYS A 84 0.41 0.19 -15.94
N TYR A 85 -0.59 0.59 -15.16
CA TYR A 85 -1.48 -0.34 -14.45
C TYR A 85 -2.78 -0.63 -15.20
N CYS A 86 -3.14 0.14 -16.23
CA CYS A 86 -4.36 -0.07 -16.99
C CYS A 86 -4.50 -1.52 -17.44
N ARG A 87 -5.72 -2.07 -17.33
CA ARG A 87 -6.02 -3.47 -17.65
C ARG A 87 -5.54 -3.85 -19.04
N ASN A 88 -4.76 -4.93 -19.12
CA ASN A 88 -4.22 -5.48 -20.35
C ASN A 88 -4.30 -7.01 -20.35
N THR A 89 -5.24 -7.56 -21.12
CA THR A 89 -5.47 -9.01 -21.18
C THR A 89 -4.27 -9.77 -21.75
N LYS A 90 -3.55 -9.21 -22.71
CA LYS A 90 -2.35 -9.86 -23.28
C LYS A 90 -1.23 -10.00 -22.25
N ILE A 91 -1.04 -8.96 -21.40
CA ILE A 91 -0.08 -9.01 -20.29
C ILE A 91 -0.54 -10.03 -19.25
N ARG A 92 -1.84 -10.04 -18.92
CA ARG A 92 -2.42 -11.05 -18.02
C ARG A 92 -2.12 -12.45 -18.49
N ASP A 93 -2.44 -12.78 -19.74
CA ASP A 93 -2.25 -14.13 -20.30
C ASP A 93 -0.77 -14.51 -20.32
N LYS A 94 0.11 -13.57 -20.70
CA LYS A 94 1.56 -13.75 -20.66
C LYS A 94 2.05 -14.08 -19.25
N VAL A 95 1.73 -13.26 -18.25
CA VAL A 95 2.21 -13.45 -16.88
C VAL A 95 1.64 -14.72 -16.26
N ARG A 96 0.36 -15.03 -16.47
CA ARG A 96 -0.24 -16.30 -16.00
C ARG A 96 0.45 -17.51 -16.60
N THR A 97 0.75 -17.47 -17.90
CA THR A 97 1.51 -18.55 -18.58
C THR A 97 2.92 -18.69 -18.00
N GLU A 98 3.65 -17.59 -17.82
CA GLU A 98 5.00 -17.60 -17.24
C GLU A 98 5.03 -18.16 -15.81
N LEU A 99 3.97 -17.90 -15.02
CA LEU A 99 3.83 -18.39 -13.65
C LEU A 99 3.17 -19.77 -13.55
N GLY A 100 2.79 -20.40 -14.67
CA GLY A 100 2.11 -21.69 -14.66
C GLY A 100 0.71 -21.64 -14.03
N ILE A 101 0.02 -20.50 -14.11
CA ILE A 101 -1.32 -20.28 -13.57
C ILE A 101 -2.35 -20.60 -14.66
N GLY A 102 -3.31 -21.47 -14.36
CA GLY A 102 -4.40 -21.81 -15.26
C GLY A 102 -5.35 -20.64 -15.52
N ASN A 103 -6.03 -20.64 -16.66
CA ASN A 103 -6.97 -19.54 -17.00
C ASN A 103 -8.14 -19.43 -16.02
N ASN A 104 -8.54 -20.54 -15.41
CA ASN A 104 -9.66 -20.61 -14.46
C ASN A 104 -9.20 -20.54 -13.00
N ASP A 105 -7.88 -20.52 -12.72
CA ASP A 105 -7.39 -20.40 -11.35
C ASP A 105 -7.74 -19.02 -10.80
N ILE A 106 -8.19 -18.98 -9.55
CA ILE A 106 -8.41 -17.71 -8.83
C ILE A 106 -7.07 -17.26 -8.26
N VAL A 107 -6.68 -16.03 -8.53
CA VAL A 107 -5.40 -15.48 -8.07
C VAL A 107 -5.61 -14.39 -7.04
N VAL A 108 -5.30 -14.70 -5.79
CA VAL A 108 -5.20 -13.73 -4.70
C VAL A 108 -3.81 -13.12 -4.74
N GLY A 109 -3.70 -11.80 -4.74
CA GLY A 109 -2.42 -11.09 -4.80
C GLY A 109 -2.11 -10.29 -3.56
N HIS A 110 -0.82 -10.22 -3.22
CA HIS A 110 -0.28 -9.33 -2.20
C HIS A 110 1.10 -8.82 -2.62
N ILE A 111 1.33 -7.53 -2.42
CA ILE A 111 2.61 -6.89 -2.70
C ILE A 111 3.04 -6.09 -1.47
N GLY A 112 4.17 -6.47 -0.89
CA GLY A 112 4.69 -5.80 0.30
C GLY A 112 5.93 -6.46 0.88
N ARG A 113 6.68 -5.69 1.68
CA ARG A 113 7.84 -6.23 2.39
C ARG A 113 7.39 -7.24 3.44
N PHE A 114 8.09 -8.36 3.56
CA PHE A 114 7.85 -9.34 4.62
C PHE A 114 8.32 -8.79 5.97
N GLN A 115 7.49 -7.95 6.56
CA GLN A 115 7.71 -7.25 7.82
C GLN A 115 6.41 -7.20 8.63
N TYR A 116 6.52 -7.01 9.93
CA TYR A 116 5.40 -6.89 10.87
C TYR A 116 4.25 -6.00 10.37
N GLN A 117 4.58 -4.90 9.69
CA GLN A 117 3.62 -3.96 9.13
C GLN A 117 2.62 -4.64 8.20
N LYS A 118 3.10 -5.46 7.25
CA LYS A 118 2.28 -6.04 6.17
C LYS A 118 1.48 -7.27 6.58
N ASN A 119 1.78 -7.85 7.77
CA ASN A 119 0.98 -8.90 8.40
C ASN A 119 0.75 -10.15 7.53
N HIS A 120 1.82 -10.61 6.90
CA HIS A 120 1.77 -11.83 6.08
C HIS A 120 1.27 -13.04 6.88
N GLU A 121 1.45 -13.04 8.20
CA GLU A 121 0.95 -14.10 9.06
C GLU A 121 -0.58 -14.26 8.95
N LEU A 122 -1.33 -13.14 9.10
CA LEU A 122 -2.80 -13.14 8.92
C LEU A 122 -3.18 -13.43 7.46
N LEU A 123 -2.40 -12.92 6.49
CA LEU A 123 -2.66 -13.19 5.07
C LEU A 123 -2.63 -14.69 4.75
N ILE A 124 -1.68 -15.45 5.30
CA ILE A 124 -1.60 -16.89 5.11
C ILE A 124 -2.79 -17.60 5.78
N ASP A 125 -3.26 -17.14 6.96
CA ASP A 125 -4.44 -17.71 7.60
C ASP A 125 -5.71 -17.46 6.76
N ILE A 126 -5.87 -16.25 6.24
CA ILE A 126 -6.96 -15.87 5.33
C ILE A 126 -6.92 -16.77 4.09
N TYR A 127 -5.74 -16.88 3.46
CA TYR A 127 -5.59 -17.69 2.25
C TYR A 127 -5.84 -19.19 2.51
N ASN A 128 -5.38 -19.72 3.63
CA ASN A 128 -5.67 -21.11 4.02
C ASN A 128 -7.17 -21.40 4.18
N SER A 129 -7.94 -20.46 4.75
CA SER A 129 -9.40 -20.58 4.83
C SER A 129 -10.05 -20.43 3.45
N PHE A 130 -9.57 -19.49 2.62
CA PHE A 130 -10.04 -19.29 1.25
C PHE A 130 -9.77 -20.52 0.37
N TYR A 131 -8.56 -21.08 0.43
CA TYR A 131 -8.14 -22.26 -0.34
C TYR A 131 -9.02 -23.50 -0.08
N LYS A 132 -9.48 -23.69 1.18
CA LYS A 132 -10.39 -24.80 1.51
C LYS A 132 -11.72 -24.74 0.76
N LYS A 133 -12.19 -23.54 0.40
CA LYS A 133 -13.40 -23.31 -0.39
C LYS A 133 -13.10 -23.27 -1.90
N HIS A 134 -11.90 -22.81 -2.26
CA HIS A 134 -11.47 -22.57 -3.64
C HIS A 134 -10.12 -23.26 -3.91
N PRO A 135 -10.09 -24.60 -4.05
CA PRO A 135 -8.85 -25.36 -4.20
C PRO A 135 -8.06 -25.06 -5.50
N ASP A 136 -8.73 -24.47 -6.50
CA ASP A 136 -8.10 -24.02 -7.75
C ASP A 136 -7.58 -22.57 -7.62
N SER A 137 -7.30 -22.12 -6.38
CA SER A 137 -6.75 -20.79 -6.15
C SER A 137 -5.23 -20.79 -5.99
N ARG A 138 -4.61 -19.63 -6.26
CA ARG A 138 -3.20 -19.34 -6.05
C ARG A 138 -3.04 -18.07 -5.23
N LEU A 139 -2.00 -18.00 -4.38
CA LEU A 139 -1.60 -16.77 -3.70
C LEU A 139 -0.26 -16.30 -4.26
N LEU A 140 -0.23 -15.09 -4.82
CA LEU A 140 1.00 -14.45 -5.29
C LEU A 140 1.52 -13.47 -4.23
N LEU A 141 2.75 -13.68 -3.77
CA LEU A 141 3.44 -12.85 -2.80
C LEU A 141 4.64 -12.16 -3.46
N VAL A 142 4.60 -10.84 -3.61
CA VAL A 142 5.69 -10.04 -4.17
C VAL A 142 6.35 -9.23 -3.07
N GLY A 143 7.67 -9.37 -2.93
CA GLY A 143 8.49 -8.67 -1.94
C GLY A 143 9.47 -9.57 -1.26
N GLN A 144 10.25 -9.02 -0.35
CA GLN A 144 11.20 -9.70 0.53
C GLN A 144 11.21 -9.04 1.91
N GLY A 145 11.72 -9.72 2.93
CA GLY A 145 11.91 -9.13 4.25
C GLY A 145 12.25 -10.14 5.33
N VAL A 146 12.42 -9.63 6.55
CA VAL A 146 12.94 -10.41 7.68
C VAL A 146 11.99 -11.52 8.15
N GLU A 147 10.70 -11.43 7.84
CA GLU A 147 9.68 -12.43 8.21
C GLU A 147 9.50 -13.53 7.14
N GLU A 148 10.16 -13.43 5.97
CA GLU A 148 9.92 -14.34 4.84
C GLU A 148 10.15 -15.81 5.20
N ALA A 149 11.22 -16.12 5.95
CA ALA A 149 11.51 -17.50 6.38
C ALA A 149 10.38 -18.07 7.26
N ALA A 150 9.91 -17.28 8.24
CA ALA A 150 8.82 -17.69 9.12
C ALA A 150 7.49 -17.89 8.37
N ILE A 151 7.24 -17.07 7.34
CA ILE A 151 6.05 -17.22 6.50
C ILE A 151 6.13 -18.48 5.62
N LYS A 152 7.30 -18.78 5.04
CA LYS A 152 7.54 -20.04 4.31
C LYS A 152 7.32 -21.26 5.20
N ASP A 153 7.83 -21.23 6.44
CA ASP A 153 7.60 -22.30 7.41
C ASP A 153 6.11 -22.49 7.73
N LYS A 154 5.35 -21.39 7.82
CA LYS A 154 3.90 -21.44 8.03
C LYS A 154 3.18 -22.05 6.84
N VAL A 155 3.54 -21.66 5.61
CA VAL A 155 3.00 -22.22 4.37
C VAL A 155 3.23 -23.73 4.31
N ASN A 156 4.46 -24.20 4.62
CA ASN A 156 4.80 -25.62 4.65
C ASN A 156 3.99 -26.39 5.71
N LYS A 157 3.83 -25.85 6.91
CA LYS A 157 3.00 -26.47 7.97
C LYS A 157 1.53 -26.63 7.56
N LEU A 158 1.03 -25.71 6.73
CA LEU A 158 -0.34 -25.72 6.22
C LEU A 158 -0.49 -26.53 4.93
N LYS A 159 0.62 -27.06 4.36
CA LYS A 159 0.67 -27.83 3.10
C LYS A 159 0.13 -27.01 1.92
N LEU A 160 0.57 -25.77 1.81
CA LEU A 160 0.15 -24.80 0.78
C LEU A 160 1.29 -24.46 -0.21
N GLU A 161 2.41 -25.22 -0.21
CA GLU A 161 3.63 -24.93 -0.97
C GLU A 161 3.39 -24.85 -2.48
N GLU A 162 2.47 -25.66 -2.99
CA GLU A 162 2.12 -25.67 -4.41
C GLU A 162 1.18 -24.52 -4.81
N ASN A 163 0.53 -23.88 -3.84
CA ASN A 163 -0.48 -22.85 -4.08
C ASN A 163 -0.02 -21.44 -3.73
N VAL A 164 1.04 -21.29 -2.90
CA VAL A 164 1.61 -20.01 -2.52
C VAL A 164 2.92 -19.75 -3.24
N MET A 165 2.94 -18.73 -4.08
CA MET A 165 4.06 -18.38 -4.93
C MET A 165 4.81 -17.18 -4.37
N PHE A 166 6.07 -17.37 -3.97
CA PHE A 166 6.97 -16.32 -3.50
C PHE A 166 7.77 -15.78 -4.68
N LEU A 167 7.42 -14.61 -5.19
CA LEU A 167 8.01 -14.06 -6.41
C LEU A 167 9.26 -13.18 -6.14
N GLY A 168 9.61 -12.97 -4.87
CA GLY A 168 10.73 -12.11 -4.49
C GLY A 168 10.52 -10.64 -4.86
N ILE A 169 11.62 -9.89 -5.02
CA ILE A 169 11.57 -8.50 -5.50
C ILE A 169 11.37 -8.49 -7.01
N ARG A 170 10.36 -7.74 -7.46
CA ARG A 170 10.01 -7.61 -8.88
C ARG A 170 9.98 -6.14 -9.27
N SER A 171 10.43 -5.82 -10.47
CA SER A 171 10.35 -4.48 -11.08
C SER A 171 9.12 -4.30 -11.98
N ASP A 172 8.48 -5.40 -12.37
CA ASP A 172 7.30 -5.50 -13.23
C ASP A 172 6.01 -5.75 -12.43
N VAL A 173 5.89 -5.11 -11.27
CA VAL A 173 4.74 -5.24 -10.36
C VAL A 173 3.43 -4.94 -11.07
N ASN A 174 3.41 -3.93 -11.93
CA ASN A 174 2.26 -3.56 -12.76
C ASN A 174 1.82 -4.69 -13.70
N GLU A 175 2.75 -5.49 -14.25
CA GLU A 175 2.42 -6.66 -15.08
C GLU A 175 1.90 -7.82 -14.22
N ILE A 176 2.53 -8.07 -13.06
CA ILE A 176 2.10 -9.12 -12.12
C ILE A 176 0.69 -8.85 -11.59
N MET A 177 0.33 -7.60 -11.30
CA MET A 177 -1.03 -7.24 -10.90
C MET A 177 -2.08 -7.62 -11.95
N GLN A 178 -1.74 -7.64 -13.25
CA GLN A 178 -2.67 -8.09 -14.30
C GLN A 178 -3.05 -9.57 -14.15
N ALA A 179 -2.18 -10.41 -13.58
CA ALA A 179 -2.46 -11.83 -13.35
C ALA A 179 -3.43 -12.10 -12.21
N MET A 180 -3.61 -11.13 -11.30
CA MET A 180 -4.45 -11.25 -10.10
C MET A 180 -5.95 -11.08 -10.41
N ASP A 181 -6.80 -11.57 -9.51
CA ASP A 181 -8.26 -11.43 -9.54
C ASP A 181 -8.77 -10.61 -8.34
N VAL A 182 -8.04 -10.63 -7.22
CA VAL A 182 -8.32 -9.83 -6.02
C VAL A 182 -7.02 -9.49 -5.33
N PHE A 183 -6.95 -8.29 -4.73
CA PHE A 183 -5.79 -7.83 -3.98
C PHE A 183 -6.10 -7.75 -2.47
N VAL A 184 -5.27 -8.35 -1.62
CA VAL A 184 -5.49 -8.41 -0.17
C VAL A 184 -4.33 -7.76 0.58
N LEU A 185 -4.63 -6.76 1.42
CA LEU A 185 -3.64 -6.02 2.21
C LEU A 185 -4.05 -5.95 3.69
N PRO A 186 -3.76 -6.98 4.53
CA PRO A 186 -4.15 -7.01 5.93
C PRO A 186 -3.13 -6.31 6.84
N SER A 187 -2.64 -5.16 6.42
CA SER A 187 -1.59 -4.41 7.13
C SER A 187 -2.01 -4.01 8.54
N ARG A 188 -1.04 -3.97 9.46
CA ARG A 188 -1.23 -3.49 10.84
C ARG A 188 -1.17 -1.97 10.95
N PHE A 189 -0.54 -1.30 10.02
CA PHE A 189 -0.52 0.17 9.89
C PHE A 189 -0.08 0.60 8.48
N GLU A 190 -0.63 1.69 7.99
CA GLU A 190 -0.29 2.31 6.71
C GLU A 190 -0.34 3.84 6.80
N GLY A 191 0.51 4.53 6.05
CA GLY A 191 0.37 5.96 5.82
C GLY A 191 -0.76 6.26 4.84
N LEU A 192 -0.72 5.61 3.68
CA LEU A 192 -1.75 5.65 2.66
C LEU A 192 -2.06 4.24 2.13
N GLY A 193 -1.03 3.40 1.92
CA GLY A 193 -1.19 2.12 1.25
C GLY A 193 -1.20 2.27 -0.28
N ILE A 194 -0.18 2.93 -0.85
CA ILE A 194 -0.09 3.25 -2.29
C ILE A 194 -0.33 2.01 -3.18
N VAL A 195 0.05 0.83 -2.75
CA VAL A 195 -0.18 -0.43 -3.47
C VAL A 195 -1.67 -0.73 -3.70
N LEU A 196 -2.58 -0.21 -2.87
CA LEU A 196 -4.03 -0.30 -3.10
C LEU A 196 -4.48 0.65 -4.22
N ILE A 197 -3.82 1.80 -4.37
CA ILE A 197 -4.07 2.70 -5.50
C ILE A 197 -3.61 2.03 -6.80
N GLU A 198 -2.43 1.38 -6.78
CA GLU A 198 -1.89 0.61 -7.90
C GLU A 198 -2.84 -0.55 -8.30
N ALA A 199 -3.31 -1.32 -7.31
CA ALA A 199 -4.26 -2.41 -7.53
C ALA A 199 -5.58 -1.90 -8.12
N GLN A 200 -6.12 -0.79 -7.62
CA GLN A 200 -7.34 -0.18 -8.15
C GLN A 200 -7.14 0.37 -9.57
N ALA A 201 -5.97 0.93 -9.89
CA ALA A 201 -5.65 1.37 -11.26
C ALA A 201 -5.61 0.19 -12.23
N ALA A 202 -5.18 -1.01 -11.76
CA ALA A 202 -5.27 -2.27 -12.51
C ALA A 202 -6.69 -2.85 -12.59
N GLY A 203 -7.67 -2.20 -11.94
CA GLY A 203 -9.05 -2.67 -11.87
C GLY A 203 -9.26 -3.84 -10.92
N LEU A 204 -8.34 -4.08 -9.99
CA LEU A 204 -8.48 -5.15 -9.01
C LEU A 204 -9.44 -4.75 -7.88
N PRO A 205 -10.42 -5.60 -7.55
CA PRO A 205 -11.13 -5.48 -6.28
C PRO A 205 -10.14 -5.73 -5.13
N CYS A 206 -10.31 -4.98 -4.03
CA CYS A 206 -9.36 -4.98 -2.92
C CYS A 206 -10.04 -5.29 -1.60
N VAL A 207 -9.33 -6.01 -0.70
CA VAL A 207 -9.72 -6.19 0.70
C VAL A 207 -8.57 -5.73 1.59
N THR A 208 -8.85 -4.87 2.56
CA THR A 208 -7.83 -4.26 3.41
C THR A 208 -8.30 -4.04 4.86
N SER A 209 -7.36 -3.64 5.72
CA SER A 209 -7.61 -3.46 7.15
C SER A 209 -8.40 -2.18 7.45
N LYS A 210 -9.55 -2.32 8.09
CA LYS A 210 -10.39 -1.23 8.61
C LYS A 210 -9.67 -0.47 9.73
N ASN A 211 -9.86 0.85 9.80
CA ASN A 211 -9.25 1.75 10.79
C ASN A 211 -7.71 1.76 10.79
N VAL A 212 -7.09 1.19 9.77
CA VAL A 212 -5.64 1.10 9.59
C VAL A 212 -5.23 1.78 8.30
N VAL A 213 -5.89 1.42 7.22
CA VAL A 213 -5.75 2.07 5.91
C VAL A 213 -6.77 3.21 5.85
N PRO A 214 -6.38 4.43 5.45
CA PRO A 214 -7.32 5.55 5.33
C PRO A 214 -8.43 5.26 4.31
N ASP A 215 -9.67 5.61 4.65
CA ASP A 215 -10.83 5.38 3.76
C ASP A 215 -10.71 6.11 2.41
N ILE A 216 -9.95 7.21 2.37
CA ILE A 216 -9.66 7.98 1.15
C ILE A 216 -8.97 7.15 0.06
N VAL A 217 -8.36 6.02 0.41
CA VAL A 217 -7.76 5.10 -0.56
C VAL A 217 -8.80 4.45 -1.48
N ASN A 218 -10.07 4.37 -1.06
CA ASN A 218 -11.13 3.74 -1.83
C ASN A 218 -11.68 4.68 -2.93
N VAL A 219 -10.87 4.92 -3.94
CA VAL A 219 -11.20 5.86 -5.03
C VAL A 219 -12.11 5.26 -6.10
N THR A 220 -12.10 3.93 -6.26
CA THR A 220 -12.93 3.24 -7.26
C THR A 220 -14.28 2.77 -6.71
N GLY A 221 -14.43 2.66 -5.38
CA GLY A 221 -15.57 2.02 -4.72
C GLY A 221 -15.41 0.49 -4.57
N ASN A 222 -14.26 -0.07 -4.98
CA ASN A 222 -14.00 -1.52 -4.99
C ASN A 222 -13.02 -1.94 -3.89
N VAL A 223 -13.00 -1.25 -2.75
CA VAL A 223 -12.22 -1.63 -1.57
C VAL A 223 -13.17 -1.99 -0.44
N GLU A 224 -13.01 -3.17 0.13
CA GLU A 224 -13.70 -3.63 1.34
C GLU A 224 -12.76 -3.53 2.52
N PHE A 225 -13.26 -2.99 3.64
CA PHE A 225 -12.47 -2.79 4.86
C PHE A 225 -12.92 -3.79 5.94
N VAL A 226 -11.99 -4.64 6.41
CA VAL A 226 -12.24 -5.66 7.43
C VAL A 226 -11.37 -5.39 8.66
N GLY A 227 -11.92 -5.52 9.86
CA GLY A 227 -11.17 -5.34 11.12
C GLY A 227 -10.10 -6.41 11.29
N LEU A 228 -8.95 -6.04 11.86
CA LEU A 228 -7.89 -7.00 12.16
C LEU A 228 -8.26 -7.97 13.30
N ASP A 229 -9.24 -7.62 14.10
CA ASP A 229 -9.82 -8.39 15.20
C ASP A 229 -11.01 -9.26 14.76
N GLU A 230 -11.46 -9.11 13.52
CA GLU A 230 -12.53 -9.93 12.97
C GLU A 230 -12.02 -11.35 12.61
N PRO A 231 -12.91 -12.36 12.64
CA PRO A 231 -12.56 -13.72 12.26
C PRO A 231 -12.02 -13.80 10.83
N VAL A 232 -11.12 -14.76 10.58
CA VAL A 232 -10.56 -15.02 9.24
C VAL A 232 -11.66 -15.24 8.19
N ASP A 233 -12.77 -15.89 8.56
CA ASP A 233 -13.89 -16.15 7.66
C ASP A 233 -14.55 -14.85 7.15
N ARG A 234 -14.56 -13.77 7.94
CA ARG A 234 -15.06 -12.46 7.47
C ARG A 234 -14.19 -11.87 6.37
N TRP A 235 -12.87 -12.12 6.42
CA TRP A 235 -11.95 -11.75 5.34
C TRP A 235 -12.22 -12.56 4.07
N VAL A 236 -12.48 -13.87 4.21
CA VAL A 236 -12.84 -14.74 3.10
C VAL A 236 -14.14 -14.29 2.44
N GLU A 237 -15.19 -14.01 3.23
CA GLU A 237 -16.45 -13.47 2.74
C GLU A 237 -16.27 -12.14 2.00
N ALA A 238 -15.40 -11.26 2.50
CA ALA A 238 -15.08 -10.00 1.83
C ALA A 238 -14.39 -10.23 0.49
N ILE A 239 -13.45 -11.18 0.40
CA ILE A 239 -12.78 -11.55 -0.84
C ILE A 239 -13.81 -12.08 -1.85
N GLU A 240 -14.66 -13.03 -1.44
CA GLU A 240 -15.71 -13.61 -2.28
C GLU A 240 -16.70 -12.53 -2.77
N ALA A 241 -17.13 -11.64 -1.87
CA ALA A 241 -18.02 -10.53 -2.21
C ALA A 241 -17.39 -9.55 -3.21
N GLN A 242 -16.12 -9.22 -3.04
CA GLN A 242 -15.40 -8.31 -3.93
C GLN A 242 -15.18 -8.93 -5.32
N MET A 243 -14.85 -10.22 -5.40
CA MET A 243 -14.67 -10.92 -6.68
C MET A 243 -15.96 -11.03 -7.48
N ASN A 244 -17.12 -11.05 -6.82
CA ASN A 244 -18.44 -11.13 -7.47
C ASN A 244 -18.96 -9.75 -7.96
N LYS A 245 -18.26 -8.65 -7.65
CA LYS A 245 -18.63 -7.32 -8.15
C LYS A 245 -18.22 -7.16 -9.61
N ALA A 246 -19.10 -6.58 -10.40
CA ALA A 246 -18.73 -6.12 -11.74
C ALA A 246 -17.74 -4.97 -11.65
N VAL A 247 -16.59 -5.12 -12.27
CA VAL A 247 -15.55 -4.09 -12.32
C VAL A 247 -15.48 -3.47 -13.70
N ASP A 248 -15.65 -2.16 -13.77
CA ASP A 248 -15.33 -1.39 -14.97
C ASP A 248 -13.83 -1.02 -14.93
N TYR A 249 -13.03 -1.77 -15.66
CA TYR A 249 -11.57 -1.62 -15.67
C TYR A 249 -11.11 -0.27 -16.22
N GLU A 250 -11.80 0.26 -17.23
CA GLU A 250 -11.46 1.56 -17.85
C GLU A 250 -11.76 2.69 -16.85
N GLN A 251 -12.96 2.68 -16.27
CA GLN A 251 -13.35 3.67 -15.27
C GLN A 251 -12.49 3.60 -14.01
N SER A 252 -11.95 2.44 -13.65
CA SER A 252 -11.07 2.30 -12.48
C SER A 252 -9.80 3.14 -12.61
N SER A 253 -9.11 3.06 -13.75
CA SER A 253 -7.91 3.87 -14.00
C SER A 253 -8.22 5.36 -14.09
N ILE A 254 -9.34 5.75 -14.71
CA ILE A 254 -9.79 7.15 -14.81
C ILE A 254 -10.07 7.72 -13.40
N LYS A 255 -10.79 6.98 -12.56
CA LYS A 255 -11.08 7.41 -11.17
C LYS A 255 -9.81 7.60 -10.35
N VAL A 256 -8.82 6.72 -10.49
CA VAL A 256 -7.53 6.85 -9.81
C VAL A 256 -6.79 8.12 -10.27
N SER A 257 -6.78 8.41 -11.57
CA SER A 257 -6.19 9.64 -12.10
C SER A 257 -6.93 10.90 -11.59
N GLN A 258 -8.27 10.91 -11.65
CA GLN A 258 -9.10 12.02 -11.17
C GLN A 258 -8.99 12.26 -9.66
N ALA A 259 -8.70 11.23 -8.88
CA ALA A 259 -8.47 11.33 -7.44
C ALA A 259 -7.09 11.93 -7.08
N GLY A 260 -6.27 12.32 -8.07
CA GLY A 260 -4.98 12.98 -7.84
C GLY A 260 -3.84 11.99 -7.59
N TYR A 261 -3.92 10.78 -8.13
CA TYR A 261 -2.86 9.77 -8.01
C TYR A 261 -2.10 9.51 -9.32
N ASP A 262 -2.34 10.30 -10.37
CA ASP A 262 -1.60 10.18 -11.62
C ASP A 262 -0.40 11.11 -11.66
N ILE A 263 0.80 10.55 -11.77
CA ILE A 263 2.05 11.31 -11.73
C ILE A 263 2.18 12.28 -12.91
N GLU A 264 1.58 11.99 -14.05
CA GLU A 264 1.60 12.91 -15.19
C GLU A 264 0.81 14.19 -14.87
N VAL A 265 -0.35 14.05 -14.22
CA VAL A 265 -1.21 15.17 -13.82
C VAL A 265 -0.64 15.92 -12.61
N GLU A 266 -0.23 15.17 -11.56
CA GLU A 266 0.27 15.78 -10.33
C GLU A 266 1.68 16.37 -10.49
N GLY A 267 2.49 15.81 -11.38
CA GLY A 267 3.84 16.33 -11.69
C GLY A 267 3.83 17.75 -12.23
N ASP A 268 2.86 18.10 -13.07
CA ASP A 268 2.71 19.46 -13.61
C ASP A 268 2.33 20.46 -12.49
N LYS A 269 1.42 20.08 -11.59
CA LYS A 269 1.08 20.90 -10.41
C LYS A 269 2.30 21.12 -9.50
N PHE A 270 3.09 20.08 -9.33
CA PHE A 270 4.29 20.11 -8.51
C PHE A 270 5.37 21.02 -9.08
N LYS A 271 5.55 21.00 -10.40
CA LYS A 271 6.52 21.85 -11.11
C LYS A 271 6.23 23.32 -10.87
N HIS A 272 4.99 23.76 -11.04
CA HIS A 272 4.57 25.15 -10.77
C HIS A 272 4.86 25.55 -9.31
N PHE A 273 4.62 24.67 -8.35
CA PHE A 273 4.90 24.97 -6.94
C PHE A 273 6.40 25.17 -6.64
N ILE A 274 7.30 24.48 -7.35
CA ILE A 274 8.75 24.61 -7.13
C ILE A 274 9.32 25.87 -7.80
N GLU A 275 8.76 26.26 -8.94
CA GLU A 275 9.19 27.41 -9.74
C GLU A 275 8.78 28.77 -9.10
N ASP A 276 7.70 28.80 -8.31
CA ASP A 276 7.26 29.94 -7.49
C ASP A 276 8.08 30.05 -6.16
#